data_8a77f752c0b12406187111e73e4d9334
#
_entry.id   8a77f752c0b12406187111e73e4d9334
#
_cell.length_a   1.000
_cell.length_b   1.000
_cell.length_c   1.000
_cell.angle_alpha   90.00
_cell.angle_beta   90.00
_cell.angle_gamma   90.00
#
_symmetry.space_group_name_H-M   'P 1'
#
loop_
_entity.id
_entity.type
_entity.pdbx_description
1 polymer ?
#
loop_
_entity_poly.entity_id
_entity_poly.type
_entity_poly.pdbx_seq_one_letter_code
_entity_poly.pdbx_strand_id
1 'polypeptide(L)'
;MNRRGGCTPRALRWLAVALFVQKFGGTSVANPERISEVVDHVRRTVSRGDQVVMVVSAMGKETDELLRLANDVSDVQPGREMDMLITAGERKTVALVAMALHGAGVPADSFTGSQAGIITDSTHQNARIEAVLADRVQESLDAGHVPVVYTDVSGVFTTDPRVVDDARKMTQVSFDELLEMTACGCPKPVMRSVEYAHRHGVALHVRSAFTWEQGTWVSEEPSMERPIVTAVVHDMSEAKVTITQVPDEPGIAARLFRTLADEDVNVDMIVQNVSSEGVTDISFTVPTSQLEGACDAAKGLGIGEVSSDETIGKVSIVGAGMKSNPGVAAEMFETLAQAGINIEMLSTSGIRISAIVDADRAEDAVGLLHSAFELNKPVG
;
A
#
# COMPACT_ATOMS: atom_id res chain seq x y z
N MET A 1 18.21 -62.97 27.59
CA MET A 1 18.93 -62.35 26.48
C MET A 1 17.96 -62.23 25.32
N ASN A 2 17.42 -61.07 25.09
CA ASN A 2 16.73 -60.79 23.84
C ASN A 2 16.63 -59.25 23.69
N ARG A 3 17.53 -58.66 22.92
CA ARG A 3 17.54 -57.25 22.55
C ARG A 3 16.56 -57.08 21.37
N ARG A 4 15.43 -56.47 21.59
CA ARG A 4 14.58 -55.97 20.50
C ARG A 4 15.06 -54.57 20.17
N GLY A 5 15.71 -54.44 19.03
CA GLY A 5 15.99 -53.15 18.39
C GLY A 5 14.69 -52.48 17.93
N GLY A 6 14.31 -51.40 18.58
CA GLY A 6 13.22 -50.55 18.12
C GLY A 6 13.67 -49.74 16.91
N CYS A 7 13.13 -50.10 15.76
CA CYS A 7 13.18 -49.26 14.54
C CYS A 7 12.17 -48.14 14.72
N THR A 8 12.61 -46.94 15.01
CA THR A 8 11.76 -45.74 14.97
C THR A 8 11.38 -45.46 13.51
N PRO A 9 10.10 -45.35 13.17
CA PRO A 9 9.71 -44.97 11.82
C PRO A 9 10.17 -43.54 11.57
N ARG A 10 11.04 -43.37 10.59
CA ARG A 10 11.38 -42.09 10.00
C ARG A 10 10.06 -41.49 9.48
N ALA A 11 9.52 -40.49 10.17
CA ALA A 11 8.36 -39.72 9.70
C ALA A 11 8.71 -39.17 8.33
N LEU A 12 8.11 -39.72 7.28
CA LEU A 12 8.02 -39.15 5.95
C LEU A 12 7.26 -37.83 6.11
N ARG A 13 7.99 -36.75 6.29
CA ARG A 13 7.44 -35.40 6.18
C ARG A 13 7.07 -35.26 4.69
N TRP A 14 5.82 -35.41 4.37
CA TRP A 14 5.27 -34.99 3.08
C TRP A 14 5.56 -33.48 3.02
N LEU A 15 6.58 -33.07 2.29
CA LEU A 15 6.79 -31.68 1.92
C LEU A 15 5.63 -31.33 0.98
N ALA A 16 4.61 -30.68 1.50
CA ALA A 16 3.58 -30.10 0.66
C ALA A 16 4.28 -29.13 -0.29
N VAL A 17 4.04 -29.28 -1.59
CA VAL A 17 4.48 -28.31 -2.61
C VAL A 17 3.81 -27.00 -2.27
N ALA A 18 4.62 -25.96 -1.99
CA ALA A 18 4.08 -24.62 -1.73
C ALA A 18 3.94 -23.86 -3.04
N LEU A 19 2.85 -23.09 -3.16
CA LEU A 19 2.66 -22.16 -4.26
C LEU A 19 3.07 -20.76 -3.82
N PHE A 20 4.04 -20.18 -4.52
CA PHE A 20 4.50 -18.81 -4.30
C PHE A 20 4.06 -17.90 -5.43
N VAL A 21 3.42 -16.78 -5.11
CA VAL A 21 3.25 -15.68 -6.06
C VAL A 21 4.39 -14.70 -5.83
N GLN A 22 5.34 -14.63 -6.79
CA GLN A 22 6.51 -13.75 -6.70
C GLN A 22 6.34 -12.53 -7.59
N LYS A 23 6.31 -11.34 -6.97
CA LYS A 23 6.13 -10.08 -7.68
C LYS A 23 7.43 -9.27 -7.74
N PHE A 24 7.71 -8.71 -8.91
CA PHE A 24 8.89 -7.89 -9.18
C PHE A 24 8.49 -6.57 -9.87
N GLY A 25 8.80 -5.43 -9.23
CA GLY A 25 8.49 -4.10 -9.75
C GLY A 25 9.34 -3.69 -10.96
N GLY A 26 9.00 -2.58 -11.60
CA GLY A 26 9.67 -2.08 -12.80
C GLY A 26 11.18 -1.91 -12.64
N THR A 27 11.64 -1.42 -11.50
CA THR A 27 13.08 -1.32 -11.17
C THR A 27 13.76 -2.68 -11.06
N SER A 28 13.03 -3.72 -10.66
CA SER A 28 13.54 -5.09 -10.55
C SER A 28 13.73 -5.77 -11.92
N VAL A 29 13.08 -5.28 -12.95
CA VAL A 29 13.14 -5.79 -14.33
C VAL A 29 13.59 -4.71 -15.31
N ALA A 30 14.30 -3.67 -14.82
CA ALA A 30 14.63 -2.47 -15.60
C ALA A 30 15.53 -2.72 -16.82
N ASN A 31 16.35 -3.75 -16.79
CA ASN A 31 17.30 -4.08 -17.84
C ASN A 31 17.59 -5.61 -17.86
N PRO A 32 18.31 -6.13 -18.85
CA PRO A 32 18.60 -7.57 -18.96
C PRO A 32 19.32 -8.15 -17.74
N GLU A 33 20.24 -7.39 -17.11
CA GLU A 33 20.99 -7.82 -15.93
C GLU A 33 20.03 -8.03 -14.74
N ARG A 34 19.10 -7.10 -14.52
CA ARG A 34 18.07 -7.20 -13.49
C ARG A 34 17.10 -8.35 -13.74
N ILE A 35 16.72 -8.58 -15.01
CA ILE A 35 15.89 -9.75 -15.37
C ILE A 35 16.64 -11.05 -15.02
N SER A 36 17.95 -11.11 -15.24
CA SER A 36 18.75 -12.29 -14.88
C SER A 36 18.76 -12.56 -13.37
N GLU A 37 18.87 -11.52 -12.54
CA GLU A 37 18.78 -11.64 -11.06
C GLU A 37 17.41 -12.17 -10.63
N VAL A 38 16.34 -11.65 -11.21
CA VAL A 38 14.97 -12.09 -10.96
C VAL A 38 14.76 -13.56 -11.37
N VAL A 39 15.28 -13.97 -12.54
CA VAL A 39 15.25 -15.37 -13.00
C VAL A 39 15.97 -16.29 -12.00
N ASP A 40 17.07 -15.86 -11.41
CA ASP A 40 17.76 -16.64 -10.37
C ASP A 40 16.91 -16.81 -9.10
N HIS A 41 16.12 -15.82 -8.70
CA HIS A 41 15.17 -15.96 -7.60
C HIS A 41 14.11 -17.02 -7.86
N VAL A 42 13.48 -16.97 -9.03
CA VAL A 42 12.47 -17.94 -9.46
C VAL A 42 13.08 -19.35 -9.54
N ARG A 43 14.22 -19.49 -10.22
CA ARG A 43 14.92 -20.77 -10.37
C ARG A 43 15.24 -21.45 -9.03
N ARG A 44 15.67 -20.68 -8.02
CA ARG A 44 15.92 -21.21 -6.68
C ARG A 44 14.67 -21.70 -5.98
N THR A 45 13.53 -21.05 -6.17
CA THR A 45 12.26 -21.48 -5.61
C THR A 45 11.80 -22.78 -6.28
N VAL A 46 11.77 -22.81 -7.61
CA VAL A 46 11.41 -24.00 -8.40
C VAL A 46 12.34 -25.20 -8.10
N SER A 47 13.65 -24.96 -7.91
CA SER A 47 14.60 -26.03 -7.61
C SER A 47 14.41 -26.70 -6.24
N ARG A 48 13.62 -26.09 -5.35
CA ARG A 48 13.19 -26.69 -4.06
C ARG A 48 11.96 -27.59 -4.20
N GLY A 49 11.37 -27.64 -5.38
CA GLY A 49 10.14 -28.37 -5.66
C GLY A 49 8.87 -27.55 -5.44
N ASP A 50 8.98 -26.24 -5.22
CA ASP A 50 7.84 -25.35 -5.05
C ASP A 50 7.34 -24.83 -6.40
N GLN A 51 6.05 -24.49 -6.47
CA GLN A 51 5.42 -23.85 -7.63
C GLN A 51 5.53 -22.31 -7.52
N VAL A 52 5.67 -21.63 -8.65
CA VAL A 52 5.78 -20.18 -8.71
C VAL A 52 4.82 -19.62 -9.74
N VAL A 53 4.00 -18.65 -9.34
CA VAL A 53 3.38 -17.67 -10.25
C VAL A 53 4.21 -16.40 -10.15
N MET A 54 4.70 -15.92 -11.28
CA MET A 54 5.51 -14.72 -11.33
C MET A 54 4.69 -13.53 -11.78
N VAL A 55 4.86 -12.40 -11.10
CA VAL A 55 4.16 -11.15 -11.41
C VAL A 55 5.19 -10.04 -11.63
N VAL A 56 5.15 -9.35 -12.77
CA VAL A 56 6.13 -8.29 -13.15
C VAL A 56 5.42 -7.00 -13.55
N SER A 57 6.15 -5.87 -13.55
CA SER A 57 5.71 -4.57 -14.08
C SER A 57 6.42 -4.26 -15.40
N ALA A 58 6.06 -3.15 -16.05
CA ALA A 58 6.83 -2.58 -17.15
C ALA A 58 8.29 -2.29 -16.73
N MET A 59 9.23 -2.32 -17.67
CA MET A 59 10.67 -2.16 -17.41
C MET A 59 11.01 -0.72 -17.01
N GLY A 60 11.66 -0.55 -15.85
CA GLY A 60 12.21 0.72 -15.41
C GLY A 60 11.19 1.86 -15.37
N LYS A 61 11.37 2.87 -16.21
CA LYS A 61 10.49 4.05 -16.36
C LYS A 61 9.61 4.00 -17.61
N GLU A 62 9.43 2.86 -18.22
CA GLU A 62 8.71 2.72 -19.49
C GLU A 62 7.28 3.23 -19.43
N THR A 63 6.57 3.01 -18.32
CA THR A 63 5.23 3.56 -18.12
C THR A 63 5.24 5.09 -18.18
N ASP A 64 6.23 5.74 -17.52
CA ASP A 64 6.37 7.20 -17.54
C ASP A 64 6.69 7.72 -18.96
N GLU A 65 7.50 6.97 -19.73
CA GLU A 65 7.83 7.29 -21.13
C GLU A 65 6.61 7.18 -22.04
N LEU A 66 5.78 6.15 -21.86
CA LEU A 66 4.53 5.98 -22.60
C LEU A 66 3.51 7.07 -22.27
N LEU A 67 3.38 7.45 -20.99
CA LEU A 67 2.52 8.57 -20.58
C LEU A 67 2.99 9.89 -21.17
N ARG A 68 4.30 10.17 -21.14
CA ARG A 68 4.86 11.35 -21.79
C ARG A 68 4.59 11.37 -23.29
N LEU A 69 4.77 10.24 -23.96
CA LEU A 69 4.49 10.11 -25.39
C LEU A 69 3.02 10.37 -25.72
N ALA A 70 2.10 9.90 -24.88
CA ALA A 70 0.67 10.19 -25.02
C ALA A 70 0.39 11.70 -24.93
N ASN A 71 0.99 12.40 -23.96
CA ASN A 71 0.88 13.85 -23.79
C ASN A 71 1.47 14.61 -25.00
N ASP A 72 2.57 14.14 -25.56
CA ASP A 72 3.21 14.75 -26.75
C ASP A 72 2.33 14.61 -28.03
N VAL A 73 1.45 13.59 -28.07
CA VAL A 73 0.58 13.31 -29.22
C VAL A 73 -0.77 14.02 -29.12
N SER A 74 -1.36 14.13 -27.94
CA SER A 74 -2.73 14.66 -27.79
C SER A 74 -3.01 15.15 -26.37
N ASP A 75 -3.70 16.29 -26.28
CA ASP A 75 -4.27 16.79 -25.02
C ASP A 75 -5.52 15.99 -24.59
N VAL A 76 -6.10 15.19 -25.51
CA VAL A 76 -7.28 14.35 -25.23
C VAL A 76 -6.81 12.90 -25.11
N GLN A 77 -6.97 12.32 -23.91
CA GLN A 77 -6.48 10.99 -23.58
C GLN A 77 -7.63 10.10 -23.06
N PRO A 78 -8.42 9.47 -23.97
CA PRO A 78 -9.48 8.55 -23.56
C PRO A 78 -8.90 7.39 -22.74
N GLY A 79 -9.50 7.07 -21.58
CA GLY A 79 -9.01 6.05 -20.66
C GLY A 79 -8.78 4.69 -21.31
N ARG A 80 -9.65 4.26 -22.21
CA ARG A 80 -9.50 3.01 -22.95
C ARG A 80 -8.22 2.96 -23.80
N GLU A 81 -7.85 4.04 -24.47
CA GLU A 81 -6.66 4.10 -25.31
C GLU A 81 -5.39 4.19 -24.45
N MET A 82 -5.49 4.86 -23.29
CA MET A 82 -4.41 4.89 -22.29
C MET A 82 -4.13 3.50 -21.72
N ASP A 83 -5.16 2.70 -21.39
CA ASP A 83 -5.00 1.32 -20.94
C ASP A 83 -4.29 0.47 -22.02
N MET A 84 -4.66 0.63 -23.30
CA MET A 84 -4.00 -0.05 -24.42
C MET A 84 -2.52 0.33 -24.53
N LEU A 85 -2.18 1.60 -24.34
CA LEU A 85 -0.82 2.11 -24.43
C LEU A 85 0.04 1.60 -23.28
N ILE A 86 -0.42 1.76 -22.03
CA ILE A 86 0.33 1.37 -20.83
C ILE A 86 0.59 -0.14 -20.81
N THR A 87 -0.41 -0.95 -21.16
CA THR A 87 -0.25 -2.42 -21.17
C THR A 87 0.77 -2.92 -22.19
N ALA A 88 1.16 -2.11 -23.18
CA ALA A 88 2.19 -2.50 -24.15
C ALA A 88 3.56 -2.69 -23.49
N GLY A 89 3.96 -1.80 -22.56
CA GLY A 89 5.20 -1.93 -21.79
C GLY A 89 5.23 -3.19 -20.93
N GLU A 90 4.12 -3.52 -20.31
CA GLU A 90 3.98 -4.72 -19.48
C GLU A 90 3.99 -6.01 -20.29
N ARG A 91 3.31 -6.04 -21.45
CA ARG A 91 3.36 -7.17 -22.38
C ARG A 91 4.77 -7.46 -22.89
N LYS A 92 5.54 -6.43 -23.16
CA LYS A 92 6.96 -6.56 -23.51
C LYS A 92 7.72 -7.27 -22.39
N THR A 93 7.53 -6.81 -21.16
CA THR A 93 8.25 -7.33 -19.99
C THR A 93 7.93 -8.81 -19.72
N VAL A 94 6.66 -9.21 -19.71
CA VAL A 94 6.29 -10.62 -19.45
C VAL A 94 6.89 -11.56 -20.49
N ALA A 95 6.95 -11.14 -21.77
CA ALA A 95 7.55 -11.92 -22.83
C ALA A 95 9.06 -12.07 -22.64
N LEU A 96 9.78 -10.98 -22.34
CA LEU A 96 11.23 -11.01 -22.12
C LEU A 96 11.61 -11.85 -20.90
N VAL A 97 10.87 -11.75 -19.82
CA VAL A 97 11.08 -12.54 -18.61
C VAL A 97 10.82 -14.03 -18.86
N ALA A 98 9.74 -14.38 -19.57
CA ALA A 98 9.47 -15.76 -19.95
C ALA A 98 10.60 -16.34 -20.82
N MET A 99 11.09 -15.58 -21.81
CA MET A 99 12.26 -15.97 -22.61
C MET A 99 13.52 -16.20 -21.76
N ALA A 100 13.77 -15.32 -20.79
CA ALA A 100 14.92 -15.45 -19.89
C ALA A 100 14.81 -16.69 -18.97
N LEU A 101 13.60 -17.01 -18.46
CA LEU A 101 13.34 -18.25 -17.73
C LEU A 101 13.61 -19.49 -18.58
N HIS A 102 13.11 -19.52 -19.82
CA HIS A 102 13.43 -20.60 -20.76
C HIS A 102 14.93 -20.75 -21.00
N GLY A 103 15.65 -19.63 -21.19
CA GLY A 103 17.10 -19.62 -21.35
C GLY A 103 17.85 -20.16 -20.13
N ALA A 104 17.26 -20.05 -18.93
CA ALA A 104 17.77 -20.61 -17.68
C ALA A 104 17.30 -22.04 -17.39
N GLY A 105 16.60 -22.68 -18.32
CA GLY A 105 16.09 -24.06 -18.20
C GLY A 105 14.83 -24.18 -17.33
N VAL A 106 14.11 -23.09 -17.09
CA VAL A 106 12.83 -23.05 -16.39
C VAL A 106 11.71 -22.82 -17.38
N PRO A 107 10.83 -23.81 -17.65
CA PRO A 107 9.68 -23.61 -18.53
C PRO A 107 8.76 -22.52 -17.96
N ALA A 108 8.26 -21.64 -18.84
CA ALA A 108 7.42 -20.50 -18.42
C ALA A 108 6.43 -20.12 -19.51
N ASP A 109 5.25 -19.64 -19.10
CA ASP A 109 4.22 -19.13 -20.00
C ASP A 109 3.88 -17.69 -19.65
N SER A 110 3.87 -16.80 -20.64
CA SER A 110 3.50 -15.40 -20.46
C SER A 110 2.01 -15.19 -20.70
N PHE A 111 1.37 -14.45 -19.78
CA PHE A 111 -0.06 -14.14 -19.84
C PHE A 111 -0.32 -12.64 -19.71
N THR A 112 -1.28 -12.12 -20.46
CA THR A 112 -1.94 -10.84 -20.12
C THR A 112 -2.92 -11.06 -18.98
N GLY A 113 -3.39 -9.98 -18.33
CA GLY A 113 -4.39 -10.08 -17.25
C GLY A 113 -5.62 -10.87 -17.67
N SER A 114 -6.19 -10.57 -18.85
CA SER A 114 -7.34 -11.30 -19.38
C SER A 114 -7.05 -12.76 -19.73
N GLN A 115 -5.84 -13.07 -20.21
CA GLN A 115 -5.42 -14.46 -20.46
C GLN A 115 -5.20 -15.24 -19.15
N ALA A 116 -4.77 -14.57 -18.10
CA ALA A 116 -4.68 -15.12 -16.74
C ALA A 116 -6.06 -15.25 -16.05
N GLY A 117 -7.14 -14.85 -16.74
CA GLY A 117 -8.50 -14.94 -16.23
C GLY A 117 -8.91 -13.83 -15.28
N ILE A 118 -8.19 -12.71 -15.21
CA ILE A 118 -8.56 -11.55 -14.42
C ILE A 118 -9.67 -10.79 -15.15
N ILE A 119 -10.86 -10.75 -14.56
CA ILE A 119 -12.03 -10.05 -15.07
C ILE A 119 -12.25 -8.80 -14.22
N THR A 120 -12.44 -7.66 -14.90
CA THR A 120 -12.64 -6.36 -14.27
C THR A 120 -13.97 -5.76 -14.70
N ASP A 121 -14.44 -4.74 -13.95
CA ASP A 121 -15.50 -3.86 -14.41
C ASP A 121 -15.05 -3.05 -15.65
N SER A 122 -15.95 -2.21 -16.18
CA SER A 122 -15.72 -1.39 -17.38
C SER A 122 -15.03 -0.04 -17.11
N THR A 123 -14.58 0.22 -15.88
CA THR A 123 -13.92 1.47 -15.50
C THR A 123 -12.48 1.46 -16.00
N HIS A 124 -12.14 2.32 -16.95
CA HIS A 124 -10.78 2.47 -17.45
C HIS A 124 -9.88 3.16 -16.43
N GLN A 125 -8.56 2.83 -16.45
CA GLN A 125 -7.51 3.35 -15.56
C GLN A 125 -7.66 2.99 -14.07
N ASN A 126 -8.87 2.75 -13.58
CA ASN A 126 -9.14 2.40 -12.17
C ASN A 126 -10.11 1.22 -12.03
N ALA A 127 -9.99 0.24 -12.91
CA ALA A 127 -10.83 -0.94 -12.95
C ALA A 127 -10.78 -1.75 -11.64
N ARG A 128 -11.91 -2.31 -11.24
CA ARG A 128 -12.00 -3.23 -10.09
C ARG A 128 -12.05 -4.66 -10.57
N ILE A 129 -11.28 -5.54 -9.91
CA ILE A 129 -11.32 -6.97 -10.19
C ILE A 129 -12.65 -7.53 -9.66
N GLU A 130 -13.49 -8.05 -10.56
CA GLU A 130 -14.76 -8.69 -10.23
C GLU A 130 -14.61 -10.20 -10.02
N ALA A 131 -13.74 -10.85 -10.80
CA ALA A 131 -13.48 -12.27 -10.70
C ALA A 131 -12.08 -12.64 -11.19
N VAL A 132 -11.57 -13.79 -10.74
CA VAL A 132 -10.33 -14.39 -11.24
C VAL A 132 -10.65 -15.85 -11.64
N LEU A 133 -10.66 -16.13 -12.94
CA LEU A 133 -10.86 -17.45 -13.52
C LEU A 133 -9.50 -18.00 -13.98
N ALA A 134 -8.75 -18.55 -13.02
CA ALA A 134 -7.32 -18.85 -13.18
C ALA A 134 -7.04 -20.19 -13.88
N ASP A 135 -7.98 -20.78 -14.64
CA ASP A 135 -7.84 -22.10 -15.24
C ASP A 135 -6.55 -22.24 -16.07
N ARG A 136 -6.22 -21.26 -16.92
CA ARG A 136 -4.99 -21.26 -17.72
C ARG A 136 -3.72 -21.16 -16.88
N VAL A 137 -3.77 -20.39 -15.79
CA VAL A 137 -2.65 -20.30 -14.83
C VAL A 137 -2.46 -21.64 -14.15
N GLN A 138 -3.56 -22.31 -13.76
CA GLN A 138 -3.51 -23.63 -13.14
C GLN A 138 -3.00 -24.70 -14.13
N GLU A 139 -3.46 -24.69 -15.37
CA GLU A 139 -2.95 -25.59 -16.44
C GLU A 139 -1.44 -25.45 -16.64
N SER A 140 -0.91 -24.21 -16.64
CA SER A 140 0.52 -23.92 -16.74
C SER A 140 1.29 -24.47 -15.52
N LEU A 141 0.78 -24.27 -14.29
CA LEU A 141 1.36 -24.83 -13.07
C LEU A 141 1.35 -26.37 -13.06
N ASP A 142 0.28 -26.99 -13.52
CA ASP A 142 0.14 -28.47 -13.60
C ASP A 142 1.09 -29.06 -14.63
N ALA A 143 1.43 -28.31 -15.69
CA ALA A 143 2.47 -28.67 -16.67
C ALA A 143 3.90 -28.46 -16.13
N GLY A 144 4.07 -27.95 -14.93
CA GLY A 144 5.37 -27.65 -14.31
C GLY A 144 6.01 -26.38 -14.85
N HIS A 145 5.24 -25.48 -15.45
CA HIS A 145 5.68 -24.18 -15.95
C HIS A 145 5.50 -23.09 -14.92
N VAL A 146 6.19 -21.97 -15.11
CA VAL A 146 6.03 -20.73 -14.33
C VAL A 146 5.14 -19.76 -15.10
N PRO A 147 3.86 -19.53 -14.68
CA PRO A 147 3.04 -18.46 -15.23
C PRO A 147 3.63 -17.09 -14.92
N VAL A 148 3.76 -16.20 -15.91
CA VAL A 148 4.29 -14.84 -15.77
C VAL A 148 3.17 -13.82 -16.06
N VAL A 149 2.81 -13.03 -15.04
CA VAL A 149 1.77 -12.00 -15.06
C VAL A 149 2.38 -10.64 -14.60
N TYR A 150 1.67 -9.51 -14.55
CA TYR A 150 2.25 -8.21 -14.18
C TYR A 150 1.51 -7.44 -13.09
N THR A 151 2.26 -6.74 -12.17
CA THR A 151 1.86 -5.69 -11.19
C THR A 151 3.03 -5.19 -10.31
N ASP A 152 2.90 -4.19 -9.36
CA ASP A 152 4.02 -3.45 -8.71
C ASP A 152 4.09 -3.48 -7.17
N VAL A 153 5.23 -3.78 -6.46
CA VAL A 153 5.62 -3.44 -5.03
C VAL A 153 7.04 -3.82 -4.52
N SER A 154 7.57 -3.17 -3.36
CA SER A 154 8.82 -3.50 -2.59
C SER A 154 8.67 -3.18 -1.07
N GLY A 155 9.41 -3.76 -0.15
CA GLY A 155 9.49 -3.80 1.36
C GLY A 155 8.78 -2.78 2.30
N VAL A 156 8.59 -3.12 3.61
CA VAL A 156 7.93 -2.28 4.64
C VAL A 156 8.93 -1.83 5.71
N PHE A 157 8.93 -0.54 6.08
CA PHE A 157 9.83 0.09 7.06
C PHE A 157 9.03 0.83 8.15
N THR A 158 9.68 1.12 9.29
CA THR A 158 9.08 1.88 10.40
C THR A 158 8.72 3.32 10.04
N THR A 159 9.33 3.86 9.00
CA THR A 159 8.99 5.11 8.31
C THR A 159 9.62 5.09 6.91
N ASP A 160 9.42 6.16 6.11
CA ASP A 160 10.07 6.26 4.80
C ASP A 160 11.58 6.46 4.95
N PRO A 161 12.44 5.53 4.47
CA PRO A 161 13.89 5.64 4.58
C PRO A 161 14.49 6.79 3.74
N ARG A 162 13.69 7.47 2.91
CA ARG A 162 14.12 8.69 2.19
C ARG A 162 14.00 9.93 3.06
N VAL A 163 13.17 9.90 4.11
CA VAL A 163 12.93 10.98 5.06
C VAL A 163 13.77 10.79 6.33
N VAL A 164 13.91 9.55 6.78
CA VAL A 164 14.63 9.20 8.01
C VAL A 164 15.67 8.13 7.71
N ASP A 165 16.95 8.49 7.71
CA ASP A 165 18.07 7.61 7.30
C ASP A 165 18.20 6.34 8.17
N ASP A 166 17.82 6.40 9.44
CA ASP A 166 17.85 5.27 10.39
C ASP A 166 16.52 4.52 10.50
N ALA A 167 15.61 4.72 9.53
CA ALA A 167 14.39 3.94 9.41
C ALA A 167 14.69 2.45 9.36
N ARG A 168 14.10 1.69 10.28
CA ARG A 168 14.36 0.26 10.42
C ARG A 168 13.39 -0.57 9.57
N LYS A 169 13.94 -1.54 8.84
CA LYS A 169 13.11 -2.54 8.14
C LYS A 169 12.44 -3.47 9.17
N MET A 170 11.13 -3.60 9.11
CA MET A 170 10.38 -4.50 9.97
C MET A 170 10.56 -5.94 9.52
N THR A 171 10.71 -6.87 10.46
CA THR A 171 10.73 -8.31 10.17
C THR A 171 9.33 -8.89 10.08
N GLN A 172 8.40 -8.31 10.83
CA GLN A 172 6.98 -8.69 10.87
C GLN A 172 6.11 -7.45 11.08
N VAL A 173 4.89 -7.48 10.54
CA VAL A 173 3.83 -6.48 10.77
C VAL A 173 2.49 -7.19 10.66
N SER A 174 1.47 -6.75 11.40
CA SER A 174 0.11 -7.29 11.26
C SER A 174 -0.59 -6.68 10.04
N PHE A 175 -1.63 -7.38 9.55
CA PHE A 175 -2.46 -6.84 8.48
C PHE A 175 -3.11 -5.51 8.89
N ASP A 176 -3.64 -5.43 10.11
CA ASP A 176 -4.29 -4.22 10.60
C ASP A 176 -3.34 -3.01 10.63
N GLU A 177 -2.13 -3.18 11.18
CA GLU A 177 -1.12 -2.11 11.20
C GLU A 177 -0.69 -1.71 9.78
N LEU A 178 -0.47 -2.68 8.89
CA LEU A 178 -0.07 -2.38 7.52
C LEU A 178 -1.19 -1.68 6.73
N LEU A 179 -2.45 -2.04 6.96
CA LEU A 179 -3.61 -1.35 6.37
C LEU A 179 -3.66 0.12 6.82
N GLU A 180 -3.52 0.38 8.13
CA GLU A 180 -3.46 1.76 8.64
C GLU A 180 -2.25 2.52 8.09
N MET A 181 -1.06 1.89 8.03
CA MET A 181 0.13 2.52 7.43
C MET A 181 -0.11 2.91 5.97
N THR A 182 -0.72 2.02 5.19
CA THR A 182 -0.99 2.28 3.76
C THR A 182 -2.09 3.31 3.55
N ALA A 183 -3.08 3.38 4.43
CA ALA A 183 -4.10 4.42 4.44
C ALA A 183 -3.55 5.79 4.84
N CYS A 184 -2.43 5.83 5.56
CA CYS A 184 -1.81 7.07 6.06
C CYS A 184 -0.60 7.52 5.21
N GLY A 185 -0.41 6.98 4.01
CA GLY A 185 0.63 7.45 3.08
C GLY A 185 1.83 6.51 2.90
N CYS A 186 1.90 5.35 3.57
CA CYS A 186 2.91 4.35 3.23
C CYS A 186 2.67 3.86 1.79
N PRO A 187 3.58 4.16 0.84
CA PRO A 187 3.29 3.96 -0.58
C PRO A 187 3.29 2.48 -1.02
N LYS A 188 3.83 1.60 -0.19
CA LYS A 188 4.04 0.19 -0.53
C LYS A 188 3.96 -0.74 0.71
N PRO A 189 3.27 -1.88 0.60
CA PRO A 189 2.44 -2.37 -0.53
C PRO A 189 1.17 -1.54 -0.75
N VAL A 190 0.53 -1.69 -1.92
CA VAL A 190 -0.73 -0.98 -2.21
C VAL A 190 -1.84 -1.49 -1.28
N MET A 191 -2.58 -0.59 -0.63
CA MET A 191 -3.61 -0.88 0.37
C MET A 191 -4.60 -1.98 -0.09
N ARG A 192 -5.15 -1.86 -1.30
CA ARG A 192 -6.07 -2.85 -1.88
C ARG A 192 -5.48 -4.29 -1.93
N SER A 193 -4.16 -4.41 -2.18
CA SER A 193 -3.48 -5.71 -2.18
C SER A 193 -3.40 -6.31 -0.77
N VAL A 194 -3.21 -5.47 0.24
CA VAL A 194 -3.18 -5.87 1.66
C VAL A 194 -4.57 -6.30 2.11
N GLU A 195 -5.61 -5.51 1.79
CA GLU A 195 -7.02 -5.84 2.08
C GLU A 195 -7.42 -7.19 1.48
N TYR A 196 -7.06 -7.41 0.21
CA TYR A 196 -7.41 -8.65 -0.49
C TYR A 196 -6.70 -9.86 0.14
N ALA A 197 -5.40 -9.73 0.43
CA ALA A 197 -4.62 -10.79 1.09
C ALA A 197 -5.17 -11.09 2.48
N HIS A 198 -5.50 -10.07 3.29
CA HIS A 198 -6.13 -10.23 4.59
C HIS A 198 -7.46 -10.99 4.49
N ARG A 199 -8.37 -10.54 3.62
CA ARG A 199 -9.68 -11.19 3.40
C ARG A 199 -9.59 -12.67 3.03
N HIS A 200 -8.55 -13.06 2.30
CA HIS A 200 -8.36 -14.42 1.81
C HIS A 200 -7.35 -15.25 2.62
N GLY A 201 -6.84 -14.73 3.74
CA GLY A 201 -5.90 -15.42 4.60
C GLY A 201 -4.56 -15.73 3.92
N VAL A 202 -4.13 -14.91 2.95
CA VAL A 202 -2.89 -15.08 2.20
C VAL A 202 -1.76 -14.31 2.89
N ALA A 203 -0.77 -15.00 3.44
CA ALA A 203 0.40 -14.37 4.02
C ALA A 203 1.20 -13.60 2.95
N LEU A 204 1.61 -12.36 3.27
CA LEU A 204 2.47 -11.56 2.40
C LEU A 204 3.90 -11.59 2.93
N HIS A 205 4.86 -11.71 2.02
CA HIS A 205 6.29 -11.57 2.32
C HIS A 205 6.87 -10.47 1.43
N VAL A 206 7.06 -9.30 2.00
CA VAL A 206 7.55 -8.11 1.30
C VAL A 206 9.07 -8.03 1.44
N ARG A 207 9.82 -8.09 0.33
CA ARG A 207 11.29 -8.15 0.35
C ARG A 207 11.92 -7.49 -0.88
N SER A 208 13.22 -7.18 -0.77
CA SER A 208 14.01 -6.71 -1.91
C SER A 208 14.15 -7.81 -2.98
N ALA A 209 14.05 -7.42 -4.26
CA ALA A 209 14.39 -8.28 -5.39
C ALA A 209 15.91 -8.38 -5.62
N PHE A 210 16.72 -7.51 -4.98
CA PHE A 210 18.16 -7.37 -5.24
C PHE A 210 19.03 -7.97 -4.15
N THR A 211 18.50 -8.14 -2.94
CA THR A 211 19.24 -8.68 -1.81
C THR A 211 18.60 -9.99 -1.33
N TRP A 212 19.41 -10.82 -0.65
CA TRP A 212 18.94 -12.06 0.00
C TRP A 212 18.55 -11.84 1.45
N GLU A 213 18.45 -10.57 1.87
CA GLU A 213 18.02 -10.21 3.21
C GLU A 213 16.61 -10.68 3.49
N GLN A 214 16.36 -10.96 4.76
CA GLN A 214 15.02 -11.25 5.24
C GLN A 214 14.14 -10.01 5.04
N GLY A 215 13.01 -10.17 4.38
CA GLY A 215 12.01 -9.13 4.21
C GLY A 215 11.08 -9.02 5.41
N THR A 216 9.93 -8.37 5.19
CA THR A 216 8.86 -8.22 6.15
C THR A 216 7.76 -9.25 5.91
N TRP A 217 7.42 -10.05 6.92
CA TRP A 217 6.25 -10.91 6.91
C TRP A 217 5.01 -10.15 7.39
N VAL A 218 3.91 -10.29 6.68
CA VAL A 218 2.60 -9.77 7.05
C VAL A 218 1.70 -10.94 7.41
N SER A 219 1.17 -10.95 8.64
CA SER A 219 0.35 -12.05 9.16
C SER A 219 -0.70 -11.53 10.14
N GLU A 220 -1.70 -12.35 10.46
CA GLU A 220 -2.76 -12.03 11.43
C GLU A 220 -2.19 -11.78 12.83
N GLU A 221 -1.27 -12.63 13.29
CA GLU A 221 -0.63 -12.52 14.59
C GLU A 221 0.89 -12.58 14.46
N PRO A 222 1.61 -11.48 14.71
CA PRO A 222 3.05 -11.53 14.93
C PRO A 222 3.37 -12.32 16.21
N SER A 223 4.37 -13.18 16.14
CA SER A 223 4.72 -14.15 17.23
C SER A 223 5.43 -13.56 18.44
N MET A 224 5.59 -12.23 18.55
CA MET A 224 6.35 -11.55 19.61
C MET A 224 5.55 -10.43 20.28
N GLU A 225 5.94 -10.02 21.49
CA GLU A 225 5.44 -8.79 22.12
C GLU A 225 5.62 -7.61 21.15
N ARG A 226 4.56 -6.85 20.96
CA ARG A 226 4.51 -5.77 19.97
C ARG A 226 5.06 -4.48 20.57
N PRO A 227 5.81 -3.67 19.82
CA PRO A 227 6.08 -2.30 20.21
C PRO A 227 4.75 -1.53 20.33
N ILE A 228 4.71 -0.56 21.23
CA ILE A 228 3.51 0.27 21.46
C ILE A 228 3.17 1.04 20.16
N VAL A 229 4.18 1.64 19.53
CA VAL A 229 4.14 2.28 18.23
C VAL A 229 5.02 1.48 17.27
N THR A 230 4.49 1.12 16.12
CA THR A 230 5.16 0.27 15.11
C THR A 230 5.78 1.10 14.00
N ALA A 231 5.13 2.20 13.62
CA ALA A 231 5.57 3.06 12.52
C ALA A 231 5.11 4.51 12.68
N VAL A 232 5.85 5.41 12.01
CA VAL A 232 5.43 6.78 11.71
C VAL A 232 5.34 6.92 10.21
N VAL A 233 4.19 7.36 9.69
CA VAL A 233 3.95 7.57 8.27
C VAL A 233 3.41 8.97 8.02
N HIS A 234 3.60 9.49 6.79
CA HIS A 234 3.08 10.79 6.41
C HIS A 234 2.44 10.75 5.02
N ASP A 235 1.53 11.67 4.78
CA ASP A 235 0.86 11.86 3.50
C ASP A 235 0.82 13.35 3.16
N MET A 236 1.35 13.70 1.98
CA MET A 236 1.40 15.06 1.43
C MET A 236 0.41 15.25 0.27
N SER A 237 -0.44 14.26 0.02
CA SER A 237 -1.36 14.27 -1.13
C SER A 237 -2.78 14.69 -0.77
N GLU A 238 -3.00 15.15 0.46
CA GLU A 238 -4.29 15.62 0.95
C GLU A 238 -4.35 17.15 1.04
N ALA A 239 -5.56 17.68 0.96
CA ALA A 239 -5.91 19.06 1.23
C ALA A 239 -7.03 19.13 2.25
N LYS A 240 -7.04 20.19 3.06
CA LYS A 240 -8.07 20.46 4.07
C LYS A 240 -9.16 21.36 3.48
N VAL A 241 -10.41 20.99 3.68
CA VAL A 241 -11.59 21.84 3.43
C VAL A 241 -12.26 22.17 4.75
N THR A 242 -12.55 23.44 4.98
CA THR A 242 -13.25 23.91 6.18
C THR A 242 -14.50 24.69 5.76
N ILE A 243 -15.63 24.32 6.32
CA ILE A 243 -16.90 25.03 6.17
C ILE A 243 -17.22 25.64 7.54
N THR A 244 -17.21 26.96 7.61
CA THR A 244 -17.50 27.69 8.84
C THR A 244 -18.96 28.14 8.89
N GLN A 245 -19.48 28.38 10.10
CA GLN A 245 -20.85 28.86 10.35
C GLN A 245 -21.95 27.92 9.82
N VAL A 246 -21.70 26.64 9.80
CA VAL A 246 -22.70 25.62 9.40
C VAL A 246 -23.80 25.57 10.47
N PRO A 247 -25.10 25.64 10.12
CA PRO A 247 -26.19 25.47 11.09
C PRO A 247 -26.07 24.11 11.81
N ASP A 248 -26.12 24.11 13.15
CA ASP A 248 -26.06 22.88 13.94
C ASP A 248 -27.44 22.20 13.99
N GLU A 249 -27.84 21.63 12.85
CA GLU A 249 -29.12 20.95 12.68
C GLU A 249 -28.91 19.49 12.23
N PRO A 250 -29.74 18.56 12.74
CA PRO A 250 -29.70 17.18 12.28
C PRO A 250 -29.87 17.06 10.75
N GLY A 251 -28.96 16.34 10.10
CA GLY A 251 -29.03 16.04 8.67
C GLY A 251 -28.14 16.93 7.79
N ILE A 252 -27.57 18.02 8.28
CA ILE A 252 -26.66 18.89 7.48
C ILE A 252 -25.41 18.13 7.06
N ALA A 253 -24.72 17.48 8.01
CA ALA A 253 -23.56 16.65 7.72
C ALA A 253 -23.92 15.51 6.73
N ALA A 254 -25.09 14.90 6.89
CA ALA A 254 -25.53 13.85 5.97
C ALA A 254 -25.71 14.37 4.54
N ARG A 255 -26.25 15.57 4.36
CA ARG A 255 -26.37 16.20 3.04
C ARG A 255 -25.02 16.52 2.44
N LEU A 256 -24.11 17.10 3.23
CA LEU A 256 -22.75 17.43 2.79
C LEU A 256 -22.02 16.20 2.26
N PHE A 257 -21.88 15.17 3.10
CA PHE A 257 -21.12 13.97 2.73
C PHE A 257 -21.82 13.12 1.66
N ARG A 258 -23.16 13.21 1.53
CA ARG A 258 -23.88 12.61 0.39
C ARG A 258 -23.52 13.30 -0.92
N THR A 259 -23.54 14.64 -0.94
CA THR A 259 -23.18 15.43 -2.12
C THR A 259 -21.73 15.16 -2.55
N LEU A 260 -20.78 15.09 -1.59
CA LEU A 260 -19.40 14.74 -1.89
C LEU A 260 -19.28 13.31 -2.47
N ALA A 261 -20.03 12.36 -1.93
CA ALA A 261 -20.03 10.98 -2.43
C ALA A 261 -20.66 10.86 -3.83
N ASP A 262 -21.69 11.64 -4.15
CA ASP A 262 -22.32 11.66 -5.46
C ASP A 262 -21.39 12.25 -6.54
N GLU A 263 -20.42 13.09 -6.14
CA GLU A 263 -19.32 13.62 -6.97
C GLU A 263 -18.04 12.76 -6.92
N ASP A 264 -18.13 11.55 -6.36
CA ASP A 264 -17.02 10.57 -6.23
C ASP A 264 -15.80 11.11 -5.43
N VAL A 265 -16.04 12.04 -4.48
CA VAL A 265 -15.01 12.61 -3.61
C VAL A 265 -14.79 11.72 -2.39
N ASN A 266 -13.55 11.27 -2.21
CA ASN A 266 -13.14 10.54 -1.01
C ASN A 266 -12.83 11.52 0.14
N VAL A 267 -13.31 11.20 1.34
CA VAL A 267 -13.04 11.97 2.57
C VAL A 267 -12.33 11.06 3.57
N ASP A 268 -11.23 11.52 4.16
CA ASP A 268 -10.48 10.74 5.17
C ASP A 268 -10.76 11.23 6.59
N MET A 269 -10.24 12.39 7.00
CA MET A 269 -10.46 12.93 8.34
C MET A 269 -11.68 13.83 8.34
N ILE A 270 -12.54 13.71 9.35
CA ILE A 270 -13.70 14.60 9.57
C ILE A 270 -13.64 15.09 11.02
N VAL A 271 -13.68 16.41 11.20
CA VAL A 271 -13.77 17.06 12.50
C VAL A 271 -14.93 18.04 12.49
N GLN A 272 -15.84 17.88 13.44
CA GLN A 272 -16.97 18.80 13.66
C GLN A 272 -16.94 19.28 15.09
N ASN A 273 -16.95 20.58 15.29
CA ASN A 273 -17.06 21.22 16.61
C ASN A 273 -18.51 21.57 16.92
N VAL A 274 -18.89 21.55 18.17
CA VAL A 274 -20.20 22.03 18.63
C VAL A 274 -20.04 23.47 19.11
N SER A 275 -20.82 24.39 18.55
CA SER A 275 -20.86 25.79 18.99
C SER A 275 -22.01 26.02 19.98
N SER A 276 -21.84 26.98 20.90
CA SER A 276 -22.89 27.42 21.81
C SER A 276 -23.96 28.30 21.16
N GLU A 277 -23.74 28.77 19.93
CA GLU A 277 -24.60 29.73 19.20
C GLU A 277 -25.48 29.09 18.11
N GLY A 278 -25.53 27.74 18.07
CA GLY A 278 -26.34 27.01 17.09
C GLY A 278 -25.68 26.91 15.69
N VAL A 279 -24.39 27.21 15.60
CA VAL A 279 -23.57 27.00 14.42
C VAL A 279 -22.33 26.18 14.76
N THR A 280 -21.80 25.45 13.80
CA THR A 280 -20.60 24.61 13.95
C THR A 280 -19.68 24.83 12.75
N ASP A 281 -18.40 24.46 12.93
CA ASP A 281 -17.47 24.34 11.82
C ASP A 281 -17.26 22.85 11.50
N ILE A 282 -17.23 22.52 10.21
CA ILE A 282 -16.94 21.19 9.71
C ILE A 282 -15.66 21.27 8.90
N SER A 283 -14.62 20.56 9.33
CA SER A 283 -13.36 20.43 8.60
C SER A 283 -13.18 18.98 8.17
N PHE A 284 -12.69 18.76 6.96
CA PHE A 284 -12.38 17.42 6.47
C PHE A 284 -11.22 17.46 5.48
N THR A 285 -10.57 16.31 5.26
CA THR A 285 -9.50 16.18 4.27
C THR A 285 -9.97 15.38 3.07
N VAL A 286 -9.44 15.77 1.90
CA VAL A 286 -9.70 15.14 0.59
C VAL A 286 -8.38 15.02 -0.16
N PRO A 287 -8.23 14.07 -1.11
CA PRO A 287 -7.11 14.10 -2.04
C PRO A 287 -7.01 15.44 -2.76
N THR A 288 -5.79 16.00 -2.88
CA THR A 288 -5.55 17.29 -3.56
C THR A 288 -6.13 17.30 -4.98
N SER A 289 -6.11 16.16 -5.69
CA SER A 289 -6.71 16.01 -7.02
C SER A 289 -8.24 16.14 -7.05
N GLN A 290 -8.92 16.05 -5.90
CA GLN A 290 -10.39 16.15 -5.77
C GLN A 290 -10.83 17.44 -5.07
N LEU A 291 -9.88 18.32 -4.71
CA LEU A 291 -10.13 19.53 -3.93
C LEU A 291 -11.12 20.48 -4.60
N GLU A 292 -10.94 20.77 -5.90
CA GLU A 292 -11.81 21.68 -6.65
C GLU A 292 -13.27 21.18 -6.64
N GLY A 293 -13.48 19.89 -6.95
CA GLY A 293 -14.80 19.26 -6.90
C GLY A 293 -15.43 19.27 -5.52
N ALA A 294 -14.62 19.00 -4.47
CA ALA A 294 -15.08 19.05 -3.09
C ALA A 294 -15.52 20.46 -2.66
N CYS A 295 -14.75 21.48 -3.02
CA CYS A 295 -15.08 22.88 -2.74
C CYS A 295 -16.36 23.32 -3.47
N ASP A 296 -16.52 22.96 -4.74
CA ASP A 296 -17.68 23.34 -5.54
C ASP A 296 -18.96 22.64 -5.04
N ALA A 297 -18.87 21.35 -4.71
CA ALA A 297 -19.95 20.59 -4.10
C ALA A 297 -20.40 21.21 -2.76
N ALA A 298 -19.44 21.57 -1.90
CA ALA A 298 -19.72 22.21 -0.61
C ALA A 298 -20.35 23.60 -0.76
N LYS A 299 -19.83 24.46 -1.66
CA LYS A 299 -20.38 25.79 -1.97
C LYS A 299 -21.80 25.71 -2.54
N GLY A 300 -22.06 24.69 -3.40
CA GLY A 300 -23.38 24.46 -3.99
C GLY A 300 -24.49 24.21 -2.98
N LEU A 301 -24.16 23.71 -1.79
CA LEU A 301 -25.11 23.48 -0.69
C LEU A 301 -25.51 24.75 0.05
N GLY A 302 -24.70 25.81 0.03
CA GLY A 302 -24.99 27.08 0.69
C GLY A 302 -25.14 26.98 2.21
N ILE A 303 -24.45 26.03 2.88
CA ILE A 303 -24.59 25.75 4.32
C ILE A 303 -23.62 26.53 5.20
N GLY A 304 -22.67 27.27 4.61
CA GLY A 304 -21.64 28.05 5.33
C GLY A 304 -20.60 28.61 4.37
N GLU A 305 -19.54 29.21 4.93
CA GLU A 305 -18.40 29.72 4.15
C GLU A 305 -17.36 28.63 3.95
N VAL A 306 -16.98 28.35 2.70
CA VAL A 306 -16.03 27.28 2.33
C VAL A 306 -14.65 27.86 2.10
N SER A 307 -13.66 27.36 2.81
CA SER A 307 -12.23 27.62 2.61
C SER A 307 -11.47 26.32 2.41
N SER A 308 -10.31 26.40 1.78
CA SER A 308 -9.42 25.24 1.56
C SER A 308 -7.97 25.59 1.83
N ASP A 309 -7.18 24.56 2.17
CA ASP A 309 -5.75 24.68 2.41
C ASP A 309 -5.04 23.43 1.84
N GLU A 310 -4.13 23.67 0.90
CA GLU A 310 -3.30 22.64 0.25
C GLU A 310 -1.91 22.55 0.88
N THR A 311 -1.58 23.43 1.84
CA THR A 311 -0.27 23.51 2.48
C THR A 311 -0.22 22.68 3.77
N ILE A 312 -0.88 21.55 3.77
CA ILE A 312 -0.96 20.63 4.91
C ILE A 312 -0.18 19.35 4.66
N GLY A 313 0.29 18.74 5.74
CA GLY A 313 0.82 17.38 5.77
C GLY A 313 0.13 16.57 6.87
N LYS A 314 -0.27 15.33 6.56
CA LYS A 314 -0.81 14.40 7.54
C LYS A 314 0.34 13.55 8.08
N VAL A 315 0.59 13.58 9.38
CA VAL A 315 1.56 12.73 10.08
C VAL A 315 0.83 11.80 11.03
N SER A 316 1.11 10.51 10.93
CA SER A 316 0.39 9.47 11.66
C SER A 316 1.36 8.52 12.37
N ILE A 317 1.10 8.24 13.65
CA ILE A 317 1.71 7.12 14.36
C ILE A 317 0.76 5.93 14.32
N VAL A 318 1.31 4.74 14.07
CA VAL A 318 0.56 3.48 13.96
C VAL A 318 1.14 2.45 14.89
N GLY A 319 0.30 1.71 15.61
CA GLY A 319 0.74 0.62 16.48
C GLY A 319 -0.41 -0.03 17.27
N ALA A 320 -0.49 -1.35 17.23
CA ALA A 320 -1.54 -2.11 17.93
C ALA A 320 -1.46 -1.98 19.46
N GLY A 321 -0.28 -1.63 20.01
CA GLY A 321 -0.09 -1.42 21.45
C GLY A 321 -0.69 -0.12 22.02
N MET A 322 -1.03 0.85 21.17
CA MET A 322 -1.50 2.17 21.63
C MET A 322 -2.80 2.10 22.44
N LYS A 323 -3.71 1.18 22.09
CA LYS A 323 -5.01 1.02 22.75
C LYS A 323 -4.90 0.71 24.26
N SER A 324 -3.85 0.02 24.66
CA SER A 324 -3.62 -0.40 26.07
C SER A 324 -2.56 0.41 26.79
N ASN A 325 -1.91 1.37 26.13
CA ASN A 325 -0.84 2.19 26.70
C ASN A 325 -1.24 3.67 26.74
N PRO A 326 -1.71 4.17 27.91
CA PRO A 326 -1.97 5.59 28.08
C PRO A 326 -0.65 6.37 27.98
N GLY A 327 -0.69 7.56 27.42
CA GLY A 327 0.47 8.46 27.31
C GLY A 327 1.03 8.59 25.89
N VAL A 328 0.75 7.65 24.97
CA VAL A 328 1.22 7.73 23.58
C VAL A 328 0.81 9.04 22.88
N ALA A 329 -0.45 9.45 23.07
CA ALA A 329 -0.92 10.73 22.54
C ALA A 329 -0.20 11.92 23.19
N ALA A 330 0.03 11.87 24.50
CA ALA A 330 0.75 12.93 25.20
C ALA A 330 2.19 13.06 24.67
N GLU A 331 2.91 11.95 24.53
CA GLU A 331 4.27 11.94 24.01
C GLU A 331 4.33 12.47 22.57
N MET A 332 3.39 12.10 21.70
CA MET A 332 3.27 12.66 20.37
C MET A 332 3.11 14.18 20.41
N PHE A 333 2.17 14.68 21.22
CA PHE A 333 1.87 16.11 21.29
C PHE A 333 3.00 16.91 21.94
N GLU A 334 3.62 16.38 22.99
CA GLU A 334 4.78 16.99 23.62
C GLU A 334 5.98 17.10 22.66
N THR A 335 6.23 16.05 21.88
CA THR A 335 7.28 16.04 20.87
C THR A 335 7.07 17.12 19.82
N LEU A 336 5.87 17.22 19.25
CA LEU A 336 5.53 18.24 18.26
C LEU A 336 5.59 19.65 18.86
N ALA A 337 5.06 19.84 20.07
CA ALA A 337 5.06 21.12 20.75
C ALA A 337 6.48 21.63 21.07
N GLN A 338 7.39 20.76 21.53
CA GLN A 338 8.79 21.09 21.79
C GLN A 338 9.53 21.55 20.53
N ALA A 339 9.13 21.05 19.37
CA ALA A 339 9.66 21.45 18.07
C ALA A 339 8.95 22.68 17.48
N GLY A 340 7.95 23.24 18.16
CA GLY A 340 7.16 24.35 17.65
C GLY A 340 6.29 23.99 16.44
N ILE A 341 5.89 22.72 16.30
CA ILE A 341 5.01 22.25 15.25
C ILE A 341 3.57 22.31 15.75
N ASN A 342 2.75 23.16 15.11
CA ASN A 342 1.34 23.29 15.47
C ASN A 342 0.51 22.15 14.87
N ILE A 343 -0.55 21.76 15.56
CA ILE A 343 -1.50 20.74 15.13
C ILE A 343 -2.80 21.43 14.76
N GLU A 344 -3.25 21.26 13.52
CA GLU A 344 -4.48 21.88 13.02
C GLU A 344 -5.71 20.98 13.14
N MET A 345 -5.54 19.68 12.92
CA MET A 345 -6.59 18.68 13.09
C MET A 345 -6.01 17.42 13.71
N LEU A 346 -6.86 16.67 14.40
CA LEU A 346 -6.52 15.39 15.01
C LEU A 346 -7.59 14.35 14.68
N SER A 347 -7.15 13.12 14.44
CA SER A 347 -8.02 11.94 14.35
C SER A 347 -7.36 10.76 15.03
N THR A 348 -8.15 9.94 15.72
CA THR A 348 -7.64 8.75 16.40
C THR A 348 -8.49 7.53 16.10
N SER A 349 -7.83 6.37 15.93
CA SER A 349 -8.47 5.06 15.94
C SER A 349 -7.90 4.20 17.08
N GLY A 350 -8.26 2.92 17.13
CA GLY A 350 -7.69 1.99 18.14
C GLY A 350 -6.18 1.76 17.99
N ILE A 351 -5.62 1.99 16.80
CA ILE A 351 -4.23 1.67 16.43
C ILE A 351 -3.54 2.79 15.66
N ARG A 352 -4.14 3.99 15.58
CA ARG A 352 -3.62 5.14 14.84
C ARG A 352 -3.94 6.45 15.56
N ILE A 353 -2.99 7.39 15.54
CA ILE A 353 -3.21 8.81 15.84
C ILE A 353 -2.64 9.61 14.67
N SER A 354 -3.46 10.42 14.02
CA SER A 354 -3.09 11.28 12.90
C SER A 354 -3.22 12.74 13.28
N ALA A 355 -2.23 13.54 12.94
CA ALA A 355 -2.21 14.99 13.09
C ALA A 355 -2.02 15.65 11.72
N ILE A 356 -2.78 16.68 11.43
CA ILE A 356 -2.52 17.61 10.33
C ILE A 356 -1.60 18.71 10.86
N VAL A 357 -0.52 18.94 10.15
CA VAL A 357 0.49 19.98 10.43
C VAL A 357 0.80 20.75 9.14
N ASP A 358 1.55 21.85 9.24
CA ASP A 358 2.05 22.53 8.04
C ASP A 358 2.89 21.59 7.17
N ALA A 359 2.71 21.63 5.86
CA ALA A 359 3.38 20.74 4.92
C ALA A 359 4.91 20.80 5.01
N ASP A 360 5.48 21.98 5.18
CA ASP A 360 6.91 22.22 5.30
C ASP A 360 7.53 21.67 6.61
N ARG A 361 6.69 21.29 7.57
CA ARG A 361 7.10 20.73 8.86
C ARG A 361 6.79 19.23 8.99
N ALA A 362 6.10 18.62 8.01
CA ALA A 362 5.66 17.23 8.09
C ALA A 362 6.85 16.24 8.17
N GLU A 363 7.88 16.40 7.35
CA GLU A 363 9.07 15.54 7.38
C GLU A 363 9.86 15.69 8.68
N ASP A 364 10.00 16.92 9.22
CA ASP A 364 10.58 17.16 10.54
C ASP A 364 9.80 16.42 11.63
N ALA A 365 8.47 16.51 11.60
CA ALA A 365 7.60 15.83 12.54
C ALA A 365 7.79 14.30 12.50
N VAL A 366 7.91 13.71 11.30
CA VAL A 366 8.18 12.28 11.12
C VAL A 366 9.50 11.88 11.80
N GLY A 367 10.59 12.60 11.56
CA GLY A 367 11.90 12.31 12.15
C GLY A 367 11.90 12.41 13.67
N LEU A 368 11.26 13.44 14.21
CA LEU A 368 11.14 13.67 15.66
C LEU A 368 10.33 12.58 16.35
N LEU A 369 9.17 12.22 15.78
CA LEU A 369 8.31 11.16 16.31
C LEU A 369 8.96 9.78 16.19
N HIS A 370 9.64 9.48 15.07
CA HIS A 370 10.39 8.24 14.90
C HIS A 370 11.46 8.07 15.98
N SER A 371 12.15 9.17 16.33
CA SER A 371 13.15 9.18 17.40
C SER A 371 12.54 9.10 18.79
N ALA A 372 11.45 9.83 19.08
CA ALA A 372 10.77 9.83 20.37
C ALA A 372 10.22 8.44 20.71
N PHE A 373 9.62 7.75 19.74
CA PHE A 373 9.13 6.38 19.93
C PHE A 373 10.21 5.30 19.73
N GLU A 374 11.49 5.67 19.64
CA GLU A 374 12.66 4.76 19.57
C GLU A 374 12.56 3.72 18.45
N LEU A 375 11.96 4.07 17.30
CA LEU A 375 11.67 3.12 16.22
C LEU A 375 12.93 2.66 15.44
N ASN A 376 14.06 3.34 15.62
CA ASN A 376 15.37 2.93 15.12
C ASN A 376 16.00 1.79 15.93
N LYS A 377 15.54 1.55 17.17
CA LYS A 377 16.09 0.49 18.02
C LYS A 377 15.53 -0.88 17.63
N PRO A 378 16.34 -1.95 17.71
CA PRO A 378 15.82 -3.32 17.53
C PRO A 378 14.71 -3.61 18.53
N VAL A 379 13.66 -4.29 18.10
CA VAL A 379 12.67 -4.88 19.01
C VAL A 379 13.37 -6.01 19.75
N GLY A 380 13.45 -5.92 21.08
CA GLY A 380 14.14 -6.86 21.97
C GLY A 380 13.56 -8.27 21.94
#